data_96e635091afbb678d73817d2bee2b086
#
_entry.id   96e635091afbb678d73817d2bee2b086
#
_cell.length_a   1.000
_cell.length_b   1.000
_cell.length_c   1.000
_cell.angle_alpha   90.00
_cell.angle_beta   90.00
_cell.angle_gamma   90.00
#
_symmetry.space_group_name_H-M   'P 1'
#
loop_
_entity.id
_entity.type
_entity.pdbx_description
1 polymer ?
#
loop_
_entity_poly.entity_id
_entity_poly.type
_entity_poly.pdbx_seq_one_letter_code
_entity_poly.pdbx_strand_id
1 'polypeptide(L)'
;IGYFAGRTTMIDSFEVEKLTHLIFSFCHLHKNKLSVTNARDSATIRRMVELKQRNPRLKIILSLGGWGGCATCSPVFATKKGRKQFARSVKKTSRYFHTDGIDLDWEYPAISGFPGHPYGPEDKTNFTALIYQLRKKLGPGKEISFAAGGFDMFIDSSIEWNKVMAMADRVNLMSYDLVSGFSTSAGHHTPLYSTARQKQSTDNGVSHLIAAGVPPGKIVIGAAFYGRLFAVDDTTGNGLYNKGSFYHGLSFSRFADSINARNGFTQFWDPVAQAPYAFNAQRKLLFTYDDTLSVKLKTRYAYKKKLNGIMFWQLADDAFSNGLLDAIDRTRISLMKEN
;
A
#
# COMPACT_ATOMS: atom_id res chain seq x y z
N ILE A 1 7.20 -6.40 -2.96
CA ILE A 1 5.90 -6.39 -3.66
C ILE A 1 5.66 -4.97 -4.17
N GLY A 2 5.43 -4.79 -5.48
CA GLY A 2 5.14 -3.48 -6.07
C GLY A 2 3.69 -3.35 -6.52
N TYR A 3 2.98 -2.33 -6.05
CA TYR A 3 1.76 -1.86 -6.69
C TYR A 3 2.12 -1.05 -7.93
N PHE A 4 1.37 -1.20 -9.02
CA PHE A 4 1.63 -0.49 -10.27
C PHE A 4 0.35 0.11 -10.86
N ALA A 5 0.30 1.44 -10.84
CA ALA A 5 -0.76 2.27 -11.45
C ALA A 5 -0.23 3.16 -12.59
N GLY A 6 0.92 2.80 -13.15
CA GLY A 6 1.60 3.55 -14.20
C GLY A 6 1.09 3.29 -15.62
N ARG A 7 1.74 3.93 -16.59
CA ARG A 7 1.50 3.68 -18.02
C ARG A 7 2.17 2.36 -18.43
N THR A 8 1.56 1.63 -19.35
CA THR A 8 2.07 0.35 -19.88
C THR A 8 3.55 0.44 -20.31
N THR A 9 3.94 1.52 -20.98
CA THR A 9 5.29 1.73 -21.49
C THR A 9 6.35 1.94 -20.40
N MET A 10 5.94 2.30 -19.17
CA MET A 10 6.88 2.54 -18.07
C MET A 10 7.37 1.25 -17.42
N ILE A 11 6.55 0.19 -17.45
CA ILE A 11 6.83 -1.01 -16.65
C ILE A 11 8.13 -1.72 -17.08
N ASP A 12 8.50 -1.60 -18.34
CA ASP A 12 9.70 -2.22 -18.89
C ASP A 12 11.00 -1.58 -18.41
N SER A 13 10.92 -0.32 -17.95
CA SER A 13 12.07 0.43 -17.44
C SER A 13 12.46 0.03 -16.01
N PHE A 14 11.59 -0.74 -15.31
CA PHE A 14 11.88 -1.21 -13.97
C PHE A 14 12.54 -2.59 -13.95
N GLU A 15 13.41 -2.82 -12.97
CA GLU A 15 14.09 -4.09 -12.74
C GLU A 15 13.16 -5.05 -11.97
N VAL A 16 12.22 -5.66 -12.71
CA VAL A 16 11.21 -6.57 -12.15
C VAL A 16 11.82 -7.84 -11.55
N GLU A 17 13.08 -8.11 -11.82
CA GLU A 17 13.90 -9.17 -11.22
C GLU A 17 14.05 -8.99 -9.70
N LYS A 18 13.92 -7.76 -9.21
CA LYS A 18 13.95 -7.40 -7.78
C LYS A 18 12.60 -7.62 -7.08
N LEU A 19 11.54 -7.94 -7.84
CA LEU A 19 10.20 -8.14 -7.33
C LEU A 19 9.82 -9.62 -7.23
N THR A 20 9.04 -9.96 -6.20
CA THR A 20 8.33 -11.25 -6.11
C THR A 20 6.90 -11.16 -6.63
N HIS A 21 6.28 -10.00 -6.48
CA HIS A 21 4.90 -9.74 -6.88
C HIS A 21 4.79 -8.36 -7.52
N LEU A 22 3.99 -8.28 -8.56
CA LEU A 22 3.58 -7.04 -9.19
C LEU A 22 2.05 -7.00 -9.21
N ILE A 23 1.48 -5.97 -8.58
CA ILE A 23 0.04 -5.83 -8.38
C ILE A 23 -0.50 -4.78 -9.32
N PHE A 24 -1.36 -5.17 -10.25
CA PHE A 24 -2.04 -4.25 -11.17
C PHE A 24 -3.07 -3.41 -10.40
N SER A 25 -2.97 -2.12 -10.44
CA SER A 25 -3.81 -1.14 -9.76
C SER A 25 -4.46 -0.18 -10.76
N PHE A 26 -5.77 -0.26 -11.03
CA PHE A 26 -6.73 -1.13 -10.38
C PHE A 26 -7.74 -1.71 -11.36
N CYS A 27 -8.32 -2.85 -10.99
CA CYS A 27 -9.59 -3.32 -11.52
C CYS A 27 -10.74 -2.72 -10.69
N HIS A 28 -11.93 -2.66 -11.25
CA HIS A 28 -13.10 -2.09 -10.58
C HIS A 28 -14.29 -3.07 -10.58
N LEU A 29 -15.32 -2.76 -9.80
CA LEU A 29 -16.58 -3.47 -9.90
C LEU A 29 -17.41 -2.92 -11.06
N HIS A 30 -17.85 -3.81 -11.95
CA HIS A 30 -18.97 -3.55 -12.84
C HIS A 30 -20.15 -4.44 -12.43
N LYS A 31 -21.21 -3.84 -11.86
CA LYS A 31 -22.24 -4.58 -11.15
C LYS A 31 -21.59 -5.46 -10.06
N ASN A 32 -21.76 -6.77 -10.12
CA ASN A 32 -21.20 -7.72 -9.13
C ASN A 32 -19.92 -8.44 -9.65
N LYS A 33 -19.22 -7.90 -10.62
CA LYS A 33 -18.10 -8.59 -11.29
C LYS A 33 -16.86 -7.74 -11.28
N LEU A 34 -15.69 -8.39 -11.11
CA LEU A 34 -14.41 -7.78 -11.40
C LEU A 34 -14.34 -7.41 -12.88
N SER A 35 -13.99 -6.18 -13.18
CA SER A 35 -13.87 -5.63 -14.53
C SER A 35 -12.51 -4.97 -14.74
N VAL A 36 -11.92 -5.26 -15.89
CA VAL A 36 -10.84 -4.49 -16.47
C VAL A 36 -11.47 -3.45 -17.38
N THR A 37 -11.25 -2.18 -17.09
CA THR A 37 -12.15 -1.10 -17.53
C THR A 37 -11.99 -0.75 -19.01
N ASN A 38 -10.76 -0.87 -19.56
CA ASN A 38 -10.46 -0.40 -20.90
C ASN A 38 -9.32 -1.21 -21.57
N ALA A 39 -9.06 -0.93 -22.85
CA ALA A 39 -8.04 -1.61 -23.64
C ALA A 39 -6.62 -1.38 -23.11
N ARG A 40 -6.32 -0.17 -22.57
CA ARG A 40 -5.01 0.15 -21.99
C ARG A 40 -4.73 -0.71 -20.76
N ASP A 41 -5.69 -0.86 -19.86
CA ASP A 41 -5.55 -1.69 -18.66
C ASP A 41 -5.34 -3.16 -19.05
N SER A 42 -6.08 -3.65 -20.06
CA SER A 42 -5.89 -4.98 -20.61
C SER A 42 -4.47 -5.17 -21.18
N ALA A 43 -3.96 -4.18 -21.91
CA ALA A 43 -2.59 -4.21 -22.45
C ALA A 43 -1.55 -4.19 -21.32
N THR A 44 -1.77 -3.37 -20.28
CA THR A 44 -0.88 -3.31 -19.12
C THR A 44 -0.81 -4.66 -18.40
N ILE A 45 -1.96 -5.28 -18.12
CA ILE A 45 -1.98 -6.60 -17.46
C ILE A 45 -1.25 -7.65 -18.32
N ARG A 46 -1.47 -7.68 -19.64
CA ARG A 46 -0.75 -8.61 -20.53
C ARG A 46 0.75 -8.36 -20.48
N ARG A 47 1.17 -7.10 -20.56
CA ARG A 47 2.60 -6.74 -20.47
C ARG A 47 3.21 -7.17 -19.14
N MET A 48 2.51 -6.95 -18.02
CA MET A 48 2.96 -7.43 -16.71
C MET A 48 3.15 -8.96 -16.69
N VAL A 49 2.25 -9.71 -17.31
CA VAL A 49 2.36 -11.17 -17.40
C VAL A 49 3.55 -11.59 -18.28
N GLU A 50 3.83 -10.89 -19.37
CA GLU A 50 5.00 -11.12 -20.23
C GLU A 50 6.33 -10.92 -19.48
N LEU A 51 6.37 -10.05 -18.45
CA LEU A 51 7.56 -9.86 -17.63
C LEU A 51 7.98 -11.12 -16.86
N LYS A 52 7.14 -12.13 -16.76
CA LYS A 52 7.54 -13.47 -16.28
C LYS A 52 8.63 -14.12 -17.14
N GLN A 53 8.80 -13.70 -18.38
CA GLN A 53 9.93 -14.13 -19.22
C GLN A 53 11.27 -13.60 -18.66
N ARG A 54 11.28 -12.39 -18.06
CA ARG A 54 12.44 -11.80 -17.40
C ARG A 54 12.62 -12.33 -15.98
N ASN A 55 11.50 -12.56 -15.25
CA ASN A 55 11.50 -13.11 -13.91
C ASN A 55 10.45 -14.22 -13.78
N PRO A 56 10.81 -15.50 -14.02
CA PRO A 56 9.86 -16.61 -14.00
C PRO A 56 9.17 -16.84 -12.65
N ARG A 57 9.72 -16.32 -11.55
CA ARG A 57 9.12 -16.41 -10.21
C ARG A 57 8.17 -15.25 -9.88
N LEU A 58 8.09 -14.24 -10.76
CA LEU A 58 7.23 -13.08 -10.57
C LEU A 58 5.76 -13.51 -10.60
N LYS A 59 5.01 -13.09 -9.58
CA LYS A 59 3.56 -13.28 -9.52
C LYS A 59 2.84 -11.99 -9.89
N ILE A 60 1.85 -12.11 -10.77
CA ILE A 60 1.03 -11.00 -11.21
C ILE A 60 -0.32 -11.10 -10.52
N ILE A 61 -0.66 -10.09 -9.75
CA ILE A 61 -1.89 -10.02 -8.95
C ILE A 61 -2.77 -8.90 -9.51
N LEU A 62 -4.08 -9.13 -9.60
CA LEU A 62 -5.03 -8.07 -9.93
C LEU A 62 -5.55 -7.47 -8.64
N SER A 63 -5.55 -6.14 -8.50
CA SER A 63 -6.15 -5.49 -7.33
C SER A 63 -7.50 -4.88 -7.68
N LEU A 64 -8.49 -5.10 -6.79
CA LEU A 64 -9.81 -4.45 -6.86
C LEU A 64 -9.79 -3.22 -5.95
N GLY A 65 -10.15 -2.06 -6.47
CA GLY A 65 -10.50 -0.92 -5.62
C GLY A 65 -9.53 0.24 -5.71
N GLY A 66 -8.81 0.49 -4.62
CA GLY A 66 -8.03 1.70 -4.39
C GLY A 66 -8.88 2.88 -3.93
N TRP A 67 -8.22 3.97 -3.53
CA TRP A 67 -8.89 5.18 -3.03
C TRP A 67 -9.89 5.74 -4.05
N GLY A 68 -11.18 5.72 -3.70
CA GLY A 68 -12.28 6.10 -4.61
C GLY A 68 -12.72 5.01 -5.59
N GLY A 69 -11.99 3.90 -5.72
CA GLY A 69 -12.25 2.85 -6.72
C GLY A 69 -13.28 1.79 -6.33
N CYS A 70 -13.83 1.85 -5.12
CA CYS A 70 -14.72 0.81 -4.57
C CYS A 70 -16.08 1.34 -4.08
N ALA A 71 -16.66 2.28 -4.76
CA ALA A 71 -17.93 2.93 -4.38
C ALA A 71 -19.11 1.95 -4.14
N THR A 72 -19.09 0.80 -4.77
CA THR A 72 -20.16 -0.21 -4.66
C THR A 72 -19.76 -1.47 -3.90
N CYS A 73 -18.59 -1.48 -3.25
CA CYS A 73 -18.11 -2.66 -2.53
C CYS A 73 -19.05 -3.07 -1.39
N SER A 74 -19.44 -2.15 -0.51
CA SER A 74 -20.34 -2.45 0.60
C SER A 74 -21.67 -3.05 0.12
N PRO A 75 -22.49 -2.40 -0.74
CA PRO A 75 -23.76 -2.99 -1.18
C PRO A 75 -23.61 -4.28 -2.00
N VAL A 76 -22.56 -4.43 -2.78
CA VAL A 76 -22.31 -5.67 -3.56
C VAL A 76 -21.96 -6.81 -2.63
N PHE A 77 -21.03 -6.59 -1.71
CA PHE A 77 -20.53 -7.65 -0.84
C PHE A 77 -21.45 -7.93 0.37
N ALA A 78 -22.44 -7.08 0.64
CA ALA A 78 -23.53 -7.39 1.57
C ALA A 78 -24.30 -8.65 1.13
N THR A 79 -24.39 -8.94 -0.17
CA THR A 79 -25.20 -10.04 -0.67
C THR A 79 -24.39 -11.31 -0.98
N LYS A 80 -24.93 -12.48 -0.63
CA LYS A 80 -24.35 -13.79 -1.01
C LYS A 80 -24.23 -13.93 -2.54
N LYS A 81 -25.19 -13.36 -3.30
CA LYS A 81 -25.16 -13.34 -4.77
C LYS A 81 -23.99 -12.52 -5.28
N GLY A 82 -23.78 -11.31 -4.75
CA GLY A 82 -22.68 -10.42 -5.12
C GLY A 82 -21.33 -11.08 -4.89
N ARG A 83 -21.08 -11.58 -3.68
CA ARG A 83 -19.84 -12.28 -3.33
C ARG A 83 -19.55 -13.50 -4.25
N LYS A 84 -20.58 -14.31 -4.54
CA LYS A 84 -20.43 -15.47 -5.45
C LYS A 84 -20.14 -15.06 -6.90
N GLN A 85 -20.84 -14.04 -7.40
CA GLN A 85 -20.62 -13.54 -8.77
C GLN A 85 -19.25 -12.91 -8.91
N PHE A 86 -18.82 -12.12 -7.92
CA PHE A 86 -17.48 -11.55 -7.88
C PHE A 86 -16.41 -12.64 -7.92
N ALA A 87 -16.44 -13.61 -7.00
CA ALA A 87 -15.45 -14.69 -6.95
C ALA A 87 -15.39 -15.52 -8.26
N ARG A 88 -16.54 -15.73 -8.94
CA ARG A 88 -16.56 -16.38 -10.27
C ARG A 88 -15.86 -15.51 -11.32
N SER A 89 -16.13 -14.21 -11.31
CA SER A 89 -15.51 -13.28 -12.27
C SER A 89 -14.00 -13.16 -12.05
N VAL A 90 -13.53 -13.09 -10.81
CA VAL A 90 -12.09 -13.13 -10.49
C VAL A 90 -11.44 -14.36 -11.09
N LYS A 91 -12.02 -15.56 -10.89
CA LYS A 91 -11.51 -16.81 -11.49
C LYS A 91 -11.43 -16.74 -13.02
N LYS A 92 -12.50 -16.21 -13.65
CA LYS A 92 -12.55 -16.06 -15.13
C LYS A 92 -11.48 -15.09 -15.62
N THR A 93 -11.38 -13.92 -15.01
CA THR A 93 -10.42 -12.86 -15.36
C THR A 93 -8.97 -13.33 -15.16
N SER A 94 -8.67 -13.96 -14.01
CA SER A 94 -7.33 -14.50 -13.74
C SER A 94 -6.92 -15.60 -14.74
N ARG A 95 -7.85 -16.43 -15.18
CA ARG A 95 -7.59 -17.41 -16.23
C ARG A 95 -7.31 -16.76 -17.59
N TYR A 96 -8.12 -15.77 -17.94
CA TYR A 96 -8.01 -15.07 -19.23
C TYR A 96 -6.68 -14.31 -19.37
N PHE A 97 -6.22 -13.68 -18.30
CA PHE A 97 -4.96 -12.93 -18.29
C PHE A 97 -3.75 -13.76 -17.81
N HIS A 98 -3.94 -14.99 -17.35
CA HIS A 98 -2.90 -15.83 -16.75
C HIS A 98 -2.26 -15.22 -15.50
N THR A 99 -3.05 -14.50 -14.66
CA THR A 99 -2.59 -13.91 -13.42
C THR A 99 -2.65 -14.90 -12.24
N ASP A 100 -1.96 -14.57 -11.14
CA ASP A 100 -1.68 -15.51 -10.05
C ASP A 100 -2.60 -15.36 -8.85
N GLY A 101 -3.40 -14.29 -8.80
CA GLY A 101 -4.27 -14.05 -7.65
C GLY A 101 -5.08 -12.75 -7.73
N ILE A 102 -5.67 -12.43 -6.60
CA ILE A 102 -6.45 -11.21 -6.35
C ILE A 102 -5.96 -10.52 -5.10
N ASP A 103 -5.88 -9.22 -5.15
CA ASP A 103 -5.74 -8.32 -4.03
C ASP A 103 -7.03 -7.51 -3.85
N LEU A 104 -7.42 -7.20 -2.63
CA LEU A 104 -8.60 -6.40 -2.33
C LEU A 104 -8.16 -5.10 -1.66
N ASP A 105 -8.31 -4.00 -2.36
CA ASP A 105 -8.04 -2.67 -1.83
C ASP A 105 -9.35 -1.91 -1.62
N TRP A 106 -10.15 -2.41 -0.66
CA TRP A 106 -11.42 -1.81 -0.28
C TRP A 106 -11.20 -0.83 0.88
N GLU A 107 -11.33 0.45 0.59
CA GLU A 107 -11.06 1.54 1.52
C GLU A 107 -12.35 2.30 1.91
N TYR A 108 -13.07 1.89 2.97
CA TYR A 108 -12.77 0.77 3.86
C TYR A 108 -14.01 -0.03 4.20
N PRO A 109 -13.91 -1.34 4.53
CA PRO A 109 -15.02 -2.07 5.13
C PRO A 109 -15.31 -1.55 6.55
N ALA A 110 -16.58 -1.40 6.90
CA ALA A 110 -17.09 -1.08 8.23
C ALA A 110 -16.76 0.30 8.82
N ILE A 111 -15.89 1.07 8.20
CA ILE A 111 -15.54 2.43 8.62
C ILE A 111 -15.57 3.40 7.44
N SER A 112 -15.64 4.70 7.74
CA SER A 112 -15.54 5.73 6.71
C SER A 112 -14.21 5.65 5.96
N GLY A 113 -14.27 5.68 4.63
CA GLY A 113 -13.14 5.78 3.72
C GLY A 113 -13.30 6.98 2.78
N PHE A 114 -13.27 6.71 1.45
CA PHE A 114 -13.46 7.75 0.45
C PHE A 114 -14.79 8.49 0.66
N PRO A 115 -14.81 9.84 0.64
CA PRO A 115 -16.02 10.62 0.88
C PRO A 115 -17.20 10.21 -0.02
N GLY A 116 -18.34 9.93 0.59
CA GLY A 116 -19.56 9.51 -0.11
C GLY A 116 -19.67 8.01 -0.41
N HIS A 117 -18.63 7.19 -0.12
CA HIS A 117 -18.76 5.75 -0.23
C HIS A 117 -19.58 5.17 0.93
N PRO A 118 -20.55 4.27 0.65
CA PRO A 118 -21.30 3.60 1.70
C PRO A 118 -20.43 2.61 2.46
N TYR A 119 -20.66 2.53 3.75
CA TYR A 119 -20.06 1.55 4.66
C TYR A 119 -21.04 1.23 5.79
N GLY A 120 -20.88 0.09 6.44
CA GLY A 120 -21.68 -0.31 7.60
C GLY A 120 -20.94 -1.38 8.41
N PRO A 121 -21.30 -1.55 9.70
CA PRO A 121 -20.64 -2.51 10.59
C PRO A 121 -20.67 -3.96 10.05
N GLU A 122 -21.65 -4.29 9.22
CA GLU A 122 -21.81 -5.60 8.58
C GLU A 122 -20.70 -5.88 7.56
N ASP A 123 -20.02 -4.87 7.05
CA ASP A 123 -18.94 -5.03 6.07
C ASP A 123 -17.81 -5.87 6.63
N LYS A 124 -17.56 -5.83 7.95
CA LYS A 124 -16.58 -6.68 8.64
C LYS A 124 -16.84 -8.17 8.40
N THR A 125 -18.08 -8.63 8.63
CA THR A 125 -18.49 -10.01 8.41
C THR A 125 -18.67 -10.34 6.93
N ASN A 126 -19.11 -9.37 6.12
CA ASN A 126 -19.23 -9.49 4.67
C ASN A 126 -17.87 -9.66 4.00
N PHE A 127 -16.81 -8.98 4.50
CA PHE A 127 -15.45 -9.16 4.05
C PHE A 127 -14.97 -10.60 4.31
N THR A 128 -15.19 -11.12 5.51
CA THR A 128 -14.87 -12.53 5.84
C THR A 128 -15.58 -13.49 4.89
N ALA A 129 -16.88 -13.27 4.65
CA ALA A 129 -17.65 -14.10 3.73
C ALA A 129 -17.20 -13.96 2.27
N LEU A 130 -16.69 -12.79 1.87
CA LEU A 130 -16.07 -12.55 0.55
C LEU A 130 -14.78 -13.36 0.39
N ILE A 131 -13.85 -13.28 1.35
CA ILE A 131 -12.61 -14.07 1.35
C ILE A 131 -12.91 -15.57 1.27
N TYR A 132 -13.89 -16.06 2.04
CA TYR A 132 -14.33 -17.45 1.94
C TYR A 132 -14.79 -17.82 0.52
N GLN A 133 -15.59 -16.99 -0.14
CA GLN A 133 -16.06 -17.27 -1.50
C GLN A 133 -14.91 -17.21 -2.53
N LEU A 134 -13.95 -16.31 -2.35
CA LEU A 134 -12.76 -16.23 -3.18
C LEU A 134 -11.91 -17.49 -3.02
N ARG A 135 -11.57 -17.89 -1.79
CA ARG A 135 -10.77 -19.09 -1.53
C ARG A 135 -11.44 -20.36 -2.05
N LYS A 136 -12.73 -20.51 -1.79
CA LYS A 136 -13.53 -21.63 -2.33
C LYS A 136 -13.52 -21.68 -3.86
N LYS A 137 -13.49 -20.52 -4.55
CA LYS A 137 -13.57 -20.47 -6.00
C LYS A 137 -12.22 -20.56 -6.69
N LEU A 138 -11.20 -19.96 -6.10
CA LEU A 138 -9.86 -19.91 -6.66
C LEU A 138 -9.02 -21.15 -6.31
N GLY A 139 -9.31 -21.82 -5.20
CA GLY A 139 -8.52 -22.93 -4.68
C GLY A 139 -7.21 -22.46 -4.03
N PRO A 140 -6.33 -23.40 -3.63
CA PRO A 140 -5.09 -23.07 -2.94
C PRO A 140 -4.00 -22.50 -3.87
N GLY A 141 -4.09 -22.76 -5.19
CA GLY A 141 -3.07 -22.37 -6.17
C GLY A 141 -3.10 -20.91 -6.61
N LYS A 142 -4.07 -20.11 -6.14
CA LYS A 142 -4.16 -18.67 -6.42
C LYS A 142 -4.07 -17.87 -5.14
N GLU A 143 -3.29 -16.79 -5.17
CA GLU A 143 -3.10 -15.94 -4.00
C GLU A 143 -4.28 -15.02 -3.75
N ILE A 144 -4.56 -14.79 -2.49
CA ILE A 144 -5.53 -13.82 -2.01
C ILE A 144 -4.83 -12.93 -0.99
N SER A 145 -4.65 -11.66 -1.33
CA SER A 145 -4.17 -10.63 -0.42
C SER A 145 -5.20 -9.50 -0.31
N PHE A 146 -4.97 -8.61 0.61
CA PHE A 146 -5.74 -7.38 0.72
C PHE A 146 -4.90 -6.28 1.35
N ALA A 147 -5.17 -5.02 0.94
CA ALA A 147 -4.64 -3.84 1.56
C ALA A 147 -5.41 -3.53 2.85
N ALA A 148 -4.71 -3.17 3.89
CA ALA A 148 -5.25 -2.85 5.20
C ALA A 148 -4.78 -1.48 5.65
N GLY A 149 -5.69 -0.63 6.15
CA GLY A 149 -5.33 0.66 6.74
C GLY A 149 -4.34 0.48 7.90
N GLY A 150 -3.24 1.22 7.89
CA GLY A 150 -2.16 1.12 8.87
C GLY A 150 -2.45 1.82 10.20
N PHE A 151 -3.71 2.08 10.53
CA PHE A 151 -4.15 2.85 11.69
C PHE A 151 -5.15 2.06 12.56
N ASP A 152 -5.17 2.39 13.86
CA ASP A 152 -5.87 1.62 14.89
C ASP A 152 -7.33 1.38 14.56
N MET A 153 -8.08 2.41 14.14
CA MET A 153 -9.51 2.29 13.85
C MET A 153 -9.81 1.21 12.79
N PHE A 154 -8.98 1.10 11.74
CA PHE A 154 -9.15 0.03 10.75
C PHE A 154 -8.88 -1.34 11.36
N ILE A 155 -7.78 -1.47 12.12
CA ILE A 155 -7.38 -2.75 12.68
C ILE A 155 -8.42 -3.27 13.66
N ASP A 156 -9.02 -2.40 14.47
CA ASP A 156 -10.05 -2.77 15.45
C ASP A 156 -11.40 -3.11 14.80
N SER A 157 -11.78 -2.35 13.75
CA SER A 157 -13.17 -2.32 13.31
C SER A 157 -13.45 -3.09 12.03
N SER A 158 -12.50 -3.16 11.08
CA SER A 158 -12.81 -3.52 9.69
C SER A 158 -12.74 -5.02 9.39
N ILE A 159 -11.93 -5.80 10.10
CA ILE A 159 -11.58 -7.17 9.72
C ILE A 159 -11.76 -8.15 10.90
N GLU A 160 -12.32 -9.32 10.63
CA GLU A 160 -12.29 -10.48 11.55
C GLU A 160 -10.97 -11.24 11.34
N TRP A 161 -9.87 -10.73 11.93
CA TRP A 161 -8.49 -11.12 11.60
C TRP A 161 -8.25 -12.61 11.59
N ASN A 162 -8.57 -13.34 12.68
CA ASN A 162 -8.32 -14.78 12.77
C ASN A 162 -9.03 -15.57 11.66
N LYS A 163 -10.28 -15.21 11.34
CA LYS A 163 -11.06 -15.89 10.30
C LYS A 163 -10.54 -15.56 8.91
N VAL A 164 -10.23 -14.30 8.64
CA VAL A 164 -9.72 -13.85 7.34
C VAL A 164 -8.34 -14.42 7.08
N MET A 165 -7.42 -14.34 8.04
CA MET A 165 -6.05 -14.80 7.85
C MET A 165 -5.90 -16.32 7.81
N ALA A 166 -6.90 -17.09 8.23
CA ALA A 166 -6.95 -18.53 7.97
C ALA A 166 -7.14 -18.85 6.46
N MET A 167 -7.66 -17.91 5.67
CA MET A 167 -8.00 -18.10 4.27
C MET A 167 -7.18 -17.22 3.31
N ALA A 168 -6.75 -16.04 3.74
CA ALA A 168 -5.90 -15.14 2.98
C ALA A 168 -4.41 -15.54 3.11
N ASP A 169 -3.63 -15.25 2.07
CA ASP A 169 -2.20 -15.56 2.04
C ASP A 169 -1.39 -14.47 2.75
N ARG A 170 -1.78 -13.21 2.61
CA ARG A 170 -1.12 -12.07 3.25
C ARG A 170 -2.04 -10.87 3.43
N VAL A 171 -1.64 -9.97 4.33
CA VAL A 171 -2.18 -8.63 4.49
C VAL A 171 -1.09 -7.61 4.12
N ASN A 172 -1.41 -6.69 3.22
CA ASN A 172 -0.56 -5.58 2.80
C ASN A 172 -0.92 -4.36 3.66
N LEU A 173 -0.17 -4.12 4.73
CA LEU A 173 -0.43 -3.03 5.66
C LEU A 173 0.00 -1.70 5.03
N MET A 174 -0.94 -0.83 4.73
CA MET A 174 -0.71 0.53 4.25
C MET A 174 -0.17 1.41 5.38
N SER A 175 1.09 1.18 5.79
CA SER A 175 1.80 1.94 6.81
C SER A 175 2.34 3.27 6.27
N TYR A 176 1.51 3.91 5.49
CA TYR A 176 1.67 5.26 4.94
C TYR A 176 0.31 5.98 4.96
N ASP A 177 0.31 7.28 4.66
CA ASP A 177 -0.85 8.15 4.85
C ASP A 177 -1.40 8.16 6.29
N LEU A 178 -0.54 7.84 7.26
CA LEU A 178 -0.86 7.85 8.69
C LEU A 178 -1.11 9.28 9.20
N VAL A 179 -0.51 10.27 8.54
CA VAL A 179 -0.97 11.65 8.47
C VAL A 179 -1.39 11.86 7.02
N SER A 180 -2.70 11.98 6.80
CA SER A 180 -3.32 11.93 5.48
C SER A 180 -3.62 13.30 4.90
N GLY A 181 -4.15 13.35 3.68
CA GLY A 181 -4.66 14.57 3.06
C GLY A 181 -5.85 15.21 3.79
N PHE A 182 -6.45 14.52 4.75
CA PHE A 182 -7.56 15.03 5.58
C PHE A 182 -7.13 15.46 6.98
N SER A 183 -5.85 15.29 7.31
CA SER A 183 -5.31 15.67 8.62
C SER A 183 -5.23 17.20 8.77
N THR A 184 -5.60 17.69 9.94
CA THR A 184 -5.54 19.11 10.30
C THR A 184 -4.25 19.49 11.04
N SER A 185 -3.36 18.51 11.22
CA SER A 185 -2.01 18.69 11.75
C SER A 185 -1.04 17.93 10.87
N ALA A 186 0.07 18.55 10.55
CA ALA A 186 1.17 17.92 9.83
C ALA A 186 1.90 16.91 10.73
N GLY A 187 2.60 15.95 10.12
CA GLY A 187 3.35 14.91 10.81
C GLY A 187 3.98 13.96 9.83
N HIS A 188 4.61 12.90 10.31
CA HIS A 188 5.14 11.86 9.44
C HIS A 188 4.02 11.03 8.82
N HIS A 189 3.90 11.00 7.49
CA HIS A 189 2.88 10.17 6.86
C HIS A 189 3.28 8.68 6.81
N THR A 190 4.57 8.35 6.96
CA THR A 190 5.07 6.98 6.85
C THR A 190 6.23 6.67 7.82
N PRO A 191 6.08 6.95 9.14
CA PRO A 191 7.14 6.72 10.13
C PRO A 191 7.30 5.22 10.43
N LEU A 192 8.54 4.81 10.74
CA LEU A 192 8.78 3.45 11.21
C LEU A 192 8.28 3.25 12.64
N TYR A 193 8.57 4.20 13.53
CA TYR A 193 8.20 4.15 14.95
C TYR A 193 7.31 5.31 15.38
N SER A 194 6.54 5.06 16.43
CA SER A 194 5.73 6.06 17.11
C SER A 194 6.61 7.08 17.85
N THR A 195 6.10 8.29 17.99
CA THR A 195 6.70 9.34 18.82
C THR A 195 5.73 9.76 19.92
N ALA A 196 6.18 10.58 20.89
CA ALA A 196 5.31 11.14 21.91
C ALA A 196 4.16 12.01 21.33
N ARG A 197 4.32 12.51 20.09
CA ARG A 197 3.33 13.37 19.43
C ARG A 197 2.52 12.65 18.34
N GLN A 198 2.95 11.46 17.91
CA GLN A 198 2.27 10.69 16.86
C GLN A 198 2.35 9.20 17.19
N LYS A 199 1.20 8.60 17.53
CA LYS A 199 1.08 7.19 17.83
C LYS A 199 1.18 6.32 16.57
N GLN A 200 0.49 6.73 15.49
CA GLN A 200 0.39 5.93 14.27
C GLN A 200 1.75 5.83 13.58
N SER A 201 2.20 4.60 13.39
CA SER A 201 3.48 4.24 12.77
C SER A 201 3.44 2.83 12.19
N THR A 202 4.44 2.45 11.42
CA THR A 202 4.58 1.08 10.92
C THR A 202 4.64 0.06 12.06
N ASP A 203 5.46 0.31 13.09
CA ASP A 203 5.61 -0.61 14.25
C ASP A 203 4.32 -0.71 15.08
N ASN A 204 3.59 0.41 15.27
CA ASN A 204 2.29 0.39 15.94
C ASN A 204 1.30 -0.52 15.17
N GLY A 205 1.17 -0.34 13.85
CA GLY A 205 0.26 -1.14 13.04
C GLY A 205 0.63 -2.63 13.03
N VAL A 206 1.92 -2.95 12.91
CA VAL A 206 2.40 -4.34 12.96
C VAL A 206 2.13 -4.97 14.33
N SER A 207 2.46 -4.27 15.41
CA SER A 207 2.24 -4.75 16.78
C SER A 207 0.75 -4.99 17.06
N HIS A 208 -0.11 -4.08 16.57
CA HIS A 208 -1.56 -4.20 16.70
C HIS A 208 -2.11 -5.40 15.90
N LEU A 209 -1.66 -5.62 14.66
CA LEU A 209 -2.04 -6.80 13.87
C LEU A 209 -1.61 -8.12 14.54
N ILE A 210 -0.40 -8.18 15.10
CA ILE A 210 0.08 -9.36 15.84
C ILE A 210 -0.80 -9.60 17.07
N ALA A 211 -1.12 -8.54 17.83
CA ALA A 211 -2.03 -8.63 18.99
C ALA A 211 -3.44 -9.07 18.59
N ALA A 212 -3.90 -8.70 17.39
CA ALA A 212 -5.17 -9.18 16.81
C ALA A 212 -5.12 -10.62 16.27
N GLY A 213 -3.98 -11.32 16.40
CA GLY A 213 -3.82 -12.73 16.02
C GLY A 213 -3.32 -12.96 14.59
N VAL A 214 -2.84 -11.93 13.90
CA VAL A 214 -2.25 -12.09 12.56
C VAL A 214 -0.83 -12.65 12.67
N PRO A 215 -0.52 -13.80 12.04
CA PRO A 215 0.84 -14.35 12.05
C PRO A 215 1.82 -13.37 11.38
N PRO A 216 3.00 -13.08 11.98
CA PRO A 216 4.01 -12.20 11.38
C PRO A 216 4.36 -12.54 9.94
N GLY A 217 4.52 -13.84 9.62
CA GLY A 217 4.81 -14.32 8.27
C GLY A 217 3.69 -14.10 7.22
N LYS A 218 2.56 -13.47 7.61
CA LYS A 218 1.49 -13.04 6.70
C LYS A 218 1.37 -11.51 6.61
N ILE A 219 2.14 -10.75 7.37
CA ILE A 219 2.13 -9.28 7.37
C ILE A 219 3.19 -8.77 6.39
N VAL A 220 2.78 -7.89 5.50
CA VAL A 220 3.65 -7.12 4.61
C VAL A 220 3.52 -5.65 4.99
N ILE A 221 4.62 -4.97 5.31
CA ILE A 221 4.59 -3.54 5.63
C ILE A 221 4.68 -2.67 4.38
N GLY A 222 4.12 -1.46 4.44
CA GLY A 222 4.11 -0.49 3.35
C GLY A 222 5.27 0.49 3.41
N ALA A 223 5.79 0.84 2.23
CA ALA A 223 6.66 1.99 2.01
C ALA A 223 5.99 2.93 1.00
N ALA A 224 6.20 4.23 1.17
CA ALA A 224 5.65 5.24 0.28
C ALA A 224 6.70 5.67 -0.75
N PHE A 225 6.43 5.42 -2.03
CA PHE A 225 7.27 5.91 -3.12
C PHE A 225 6.85 7.32 -3.56
N TYR A 226 6.23 8.03 -2.64
CA TYR A 226 5.77 9.41 -2.77
C TYR A 226 5.89 10.12 -1.42
N GLY A 227 5.81 11.43 -1.46
CA GLY A 227 5.76 12.25 -0.24
C GLY A 227 4.56 13.19 -0.25
N ARG A 228 4.28 13.77 0.91
CA ARG A 228 3.20 14.72 1.13
C ARG A 228 3.73 16.05 1.61
N LEU A 229 3.29 17.13 0.96
CA LEU A 229 3.49 18.51 1.40
C LEU A 229 2.27 18.97 2.18
N PHE A 230 2.55 19.63 3.32
CA PHE A 230 1.57 20.30 4.15
C PHE A 230 1.92 21.78 4.27
N ALA A 231 0.94 22.65 4.06
CA ALA A 231 1.05 24.04 4.43
C ALA A 231 0.75 24.14 5.94
N VAL A 232 1.72 24.63 6.72
CA VAL A 232 1.62 24.70 8.18
C VAL A 232 1.48 26.15 8.66
N ASP A 233 0.78 26.34 9.78
CA ASP A 233 0.49 27.68 10.32
C ASP A 233 1.72 28.28 10.99
N ASP A 234 2.63 27.46 11.51
CA ASP A 234 3.78 27.85 12.31
C ASP A 234 5.08 27.19 11.80
N THR A 235 6.22 27.83 12.09
CA THR A 235 7.57 27.33 11.76
C THR A 235 8.25 26.62 12.95
N THR A 236 7.65 26.61 14.12
CA THR A 236 8.18 25.96 15.33
C THR A 236 8.44 24.47 15.05
N GLY A 237 9.57 23.96 15.53
CA GLY A 237 9.95 22.55 15.30
C GLY A 237 10.13 22.18 13.81
N ASN A 238 10.51 23.15 12.98
CA ASN A 238 10.61 22.98 11.52
C ASN A 238 9.30 22.48 10.90
N GLY A 239 8.17 23.01 11.38
CA GLY A 239 6.83 22.71 10.88
C GLY A 239 6.25 21.36 11.32
N LEU A 240 7.05 20.46 11.89
CA LEU A 240 6.62 19.11 12.25
C LEU A 240 5.62 19.17 13.43
N TYR A 241 4.50 18.46 13.27
CA TYR A 241 3.38 18.39 14.23
C TYR A 241 2.61 19.70 14.44
N ASN A 242 2.79 20.69 13.58
CA ASN A 242 2.03 21.94 13.62
C ASN A 242 0.67 21.76 12.94
N LYS A 243 -0.28 22.64 13.28
CA LYS A 243 -1.54 22.75 12.53
C LYS A 243 -1.21 23.07 11.07
N GLY A 244 -2.01 22.55 10.17
CA GLY A 244 -1.82 22.74 8.74
C GLY A 244 -2.76 21.88 7.94
N SER A 245 -2.67 22.02 6.63
CA SER A 245 -3.49 21.29 5.68
C SER A 245 -2.64 20.68 4.56
N PHE A 246 -3.13 19.62 3.96
CA PHE A 246 -2.50 19.02 2.79
C PHE A 246 -2.40 20.03 1.64
N TYR A 247 -1.22 20.12 1.07
CA TYR A 247 -0.93 21.04 -0.04
C TYR A 247 -0.76 20.29 -1.37
N HIS A 248 0.12 19.27 -1.40
CA HIS A 248 0.41 18.52 -2.63
C HIS A 248 1.09 17.18 -2.35
N GLY A 249 0.88 16.20 -3.25
CA GLY A 249 1.66 14.95 -3.29
C GLY A 249 2.78 15.03 -4.33
N LEU A 250 3.89 14.33 -4.08
CA LEU A 250 5.03 14.32 -5.00
C LEU A 250 5.59 12.90 -5.12
N SER A 251 5.81 12.42 -6.35
CA SER A 251 6.46 11.13 -6.62
C SER A 251 7.93 11.17 -6.24
N PHE A 252 8.48 10.06 -5.74
CA PHE A 252 9.89 9.98 -5.32
C PHE A 252 10.86 10.39 -6.46
N SER A 253 10.58 9.98 -7.68
CA SER A 253 11.37 10.37 -8.86
C SER A 253 11.54 11.89 -9.06
N ARG A 254 10.72 12.71 -8.38
CA ARG A 254 10.74 14.18 -8.46
C ARG A 254 11.39 14.84 -7.23
N PHE A 255 11.78 14.07 -6.20
CA PHE A 255 12.26 14.66 -4.93
C PHE A 255 13.53 15.48 -5.12
N ALA A 256 14.52 14.95 -5.84
CA ALA A 256 15.80 15.62 -6.05
C ALA A 256 15.65 17.01 -6.70
N ASP A 257 14.72 17.15 -7.65
CA ASP A 257 14.48 18.40 -8.36
C ASP A 257 13.62 19.37 -7.55
N SER A 258 12.76 18.86 -6.66
CA SER A 258 11.72 19.66 -6.01
C SER A 258 12.05 20.00 -4.56
N ILE A 259 12.65 19.08 -3.81
CA ILE A 259 12.87 19.17 -2.36
C ILE A 259 14.37 19.32 -2.08
N ASN A 260 14.88 20.50 -2.33
CA ASN A 260 16.31 20.79 -2.20
C ASN A 260 16.55 22.22 -1.72
N ALA A 261 17.81 22.56 -1.38
CA ALA A 261 18.20 23.88 -0.88
C ALA A 261 17.92 25.03 -1.85
N ARG A 262 18.02 24.79 -3.18
CA ARG A 262 17.71 25.83 -4.19
C ARG A 262 16.24 26.24 -4.15
N ASN A 263 15.36 25.29 -3.79
CA ASN A 263 13.93 25.52 -3.62
C ASN A 263 13.56 25.91 -2.19
N GLY A 264 14.54 26.21 -1.33
CA GLY A 264 14.37 26.68 0.04
C GLY A 264 14.03 25.59 1.05
N PHE A 265 14.23 24.30 0.72
CA PHE A 265 14.00 23.20 1.65
C PHE A 265 15.29 22.82 2.38
N THR A 266 15.19 22.70 3.72
CA THR A 266 16.17 22.04 4.57
C THR A 266 15.68 20.66 4.92
N GLN A 267 16.53 19.65 4.78
CA GLN A 267 16.21 18.25 5.08
C GLN A 267 16.58 17.92 6.52
N PHE A 268 15.76 17.12 7.18
CA PHE A 268 15.91 16.68 8.56
C PHE A 268 15.65 15.18 8.67
N TRP A 269 16.16 14.61 9.75
CA TRP A 269 15.90 13.25 10.16
C TRP A 269 15.32 13.24 11.58
N ASP A 270 14.17 12.55 11.76
CA ASP A 270 13.64 12.28 13.09
C ASP A 270 14.18 10.93 13.59
N PRO A 271 15.10 10.92 14.57
CA PRO A 271 15.73 9.68 15.06
C PRO A 271 14.76 8.80 15.85
N VAL A 272 13.67 9.35 16.39
CA VAL A 272 12.65 8.61 17.13
C VAL A 272 11.70 7.91 16.16
N ALA A 273 11.12 8.67 15.22
CA ALA A 273 10.25 8.14 14.18
C ALA A 273 10.99 7.26 13.16
N GLN A 274 12.32 7.42 13.06
CA GLN A 274 13.17 6.90 11.99
C GLN A 274 12.59 7.24 10.60
N ALA A 275 12.31 8.52 10.42
CA ALA A 275 11.70 9.05 9.21
C ALA A 275 12.32 10.38 8.78
N PRO A 276 12.53 10.60 7.46
CA PRO A 276 12.96 11.87 6.92
C PRO A 276 11.80 12.85 6.84
N TYR A 277 12.13 14.13 6.92
CA TYR A 277 11.23 15.22 6.54
C TYR A 277 12.04 16.41 6.03
N ALA A 278 11.40 17.33 5.32
CA ALA A 278 12.03 18.57 4.88
C ALA A 278 11.09 19.75 5.14
N PHE A 279 11.67 20.89 5.40
CA PHE A 279 10.91 22.10 5.72
C PHE A 279 11.41 23.31 4.93
N ASN A 280 10.47 24.04 4.36
CA ASN A 280 10.70 25.36 3.79
C ASN A 280 10.08 26.43 4.72
N ALA A 281 10.92 27.09 5.50
CA ALA A 281 10.47 28.05 6.51
C ALA A 281 9.80 29.28 5.89
N GLN A 282 10.29 29.78 4.75
CA GLN A 282 9.74 30.94 4.07
C GLN A 282 8.32 30.68 3.53
N ARG A 283 8.09 29.49 2.97
CA ARG A 283 6.80 29.10 2.42
C ARG A 283 5.91 28.39 3.42
N LYS A 284 6.41 28.09 4.62
CA LYS A 284 5.76 27.27 5.66
C LYS A 284 5.27 25.92 5.09
N LEU A 285 6.12 25.24 4.34
CA LEU A 285 5.81 23.96 3.74
C LEU A 285 6.63 22.85 4.39
N LEU A 286 5.94 21.90 5.03
CA LEU A 286 6.50 20.65 5.52
C LEU A 286 6.34 19.56 4.47
N PHE A 287 7.42 18.87 4.13
CA PHE A 287 7.42 17.68 3.29
C PHE A 287 7.78 16.44 4.11
N THR A 288 6.96 15.42 4.07
CA THR A 288 7.14 14.14 4.77
C THR A 288 7.13 13.00 3.73
N TYR A 289 8.05 12.03 3.86
CA TYR A 289 8.33 11.08 2.80
C TYR A 289 9.10 9.84 3.30
N ASP A 290 9.26 8.83 2.43
CA ASP A 290 10.31 7.81 2.55
C ASP A 290 11.50 8.16 1.65
N ASP A 291 12.72 7.86 2.10
CA ASP A 291 13.97 7.94 1.36
C ASP A 291 14.70 6.59 1.34
N THR A 292 15.88 6.55 0.76
CA THR A 292 16.70 5.33 0.71
C THR A 292 17.12 4.84 2.08
N LEU A 293 17.27 5.70 3.08
CA LEU A 293 17.60 5.31 4.45
C LEU A 293 16.38 4.72 5.16
N SER A 294 15.23 5.39 5.12
CA SER A 294 14.02 4.92 5.79
C SER A 294 13.54 3.57 5.22
N VAL A 295 13.57 3.37 3.89
CA VAL A 295 13.18 2.08 3.30
C VAL A 295 14.18 0.95 3.63
N LYS A 296 15.48 1.25 3.78
CA LYS A 296 16.48 0.29 4.31
C LYS A 296 16.12 -0.14 5.72
N LEU A 297 15.77 0.82 6.59
CA LEU A 297 15.38 0.55 7.97
C LEU A 297 14.08 -0.25 8.04
N LYS A 298 13.08 0.07 7.23
CA LYS A 298 11.84 -0.69 7.09
C LYS A 298 12.11 -2.12 6.59
N THR A 299 13.02 -2.31 5.62
CA THR A 299 13.39 -3.64 5.13
C THR A 299 14.06 -4.47 6.22
N ARG A 300 15.01 -3.88 6.97
CA ARG A 300 15.63 -4.53 8.13
C ARG A 300 14.63 -4.86 9.22
N TYR A 301 13.68 -3.95 9.48
CA TYR A 301 12.59 -4.17 10.44
C TYR A 301 11.74 -5.37 10.04
N ALA A 302 11.27 -5.44 8.78
CA ALA A 302 10.48 -6.56 8.28
C ALA A 302 11.21 -7.89 8.44
N TYR A 303 12.51 -7.92 8.11
CA TYR A 303 13.35 -9.11 8.28
C TYR A 303 13.49 -9.51 9.75
N LYS A 304 13.87 -8.57 10.63
CA LYS A 304 14.05 -8.81 12.08
C LYS A 304 12.76 -9.29 12.76
N LYS A 305 11.61 -8.77 12.36
CA LYS A 305 10.29 -9.17 12.88
C LYS A 305 9.73 -10.42 12.20
N LYS A 306 10.47 -11.04 11.27
CA LYS A 306 10.06 -12.22 10.48
C LYS A 306 8.73 -12.02 9.77
N LEU A 307 8.52 -10.81 9.23
CA LEU A 307 7.34 -10.48 8.44
C LEU A 307 7.41 -11.14 7.05
N ASN A 308 6.29 -11.17 6.32
CA ASN A 308 6.24 -11.70 4.96
C ASN A 308 7.08 -10.86 3.98
N GLY A 309 7.20 -9.56 4.22
CA GLY A 309 8.03 -8.67 3.42
C GLY A 309 7.64 -7.21 3.51
N ILE A 310 8.01 -6.50 2.44
CA ILE A 310 7.70 -5.08 2.23
C ILE A 310 6.98 -4.91 0.90
N MET A 311 5.93 -4.09 0.89
CA MET A 311 5.28 -3.61 -0.33
C MET A 311 5.43 -2.10 -0.44
N PHE A 312 5.14 -1.54 -1.61
CA PHE A 312 5.18 -0.10 -1.79
C PHE A 312 4.11 0.40 -2.75
N TRP A 313 3.58 1.56 -2.44
CA TRP A 313 2.76 2.39 -3.29
C TRP A 313 3.61 3.56 -3.79
N GLN A 314 3.91 3.68 -5.08
CA GLN A 314 3.75 2.71 -6.15
C GLN A 314 5.00 2.69 -7.04
N LEU A 315 5.20 1.63 -7.78
CA LEU A 315 6.40 1.42 -8.61
C LEU A 315 6.63 2.54 -9.63
N ALA A 316 5.56 3.07 -10.26
CA ALA A 316 5.70 4.13 -11.27
C ALA A 316 6.12 5.51 -10.70
N ASP A 317 6.13 5.65 -9.38
CA ASP A 317 6.62 6.85 -8.70
C ASP A 317 8.12 6.77 -8.35
N ASP A 318 8.75 5.60 -8.51
CA ASP A 318 10.17 5.40 -8.25
C ASP A 318 11.05 5.96 -9.39
N ALA A 319 12.33 6.14 -9.09
CA ALA A 319 13.35 6.31 -10.11
C ALA A 319 13.63 4.96 -10.80
N PHE A 320 13.90 4.98 -12.11
CA PHE A 320 14.16 3.74 -12.86
C PHE A 320 15.46 3.05 -12.45
N SER A 321 16.38 3.76 -11.83
CA SER A 321 17.64 3.24 -11.29
C SER A 321 18.04 4.01 -10.04
N ASN A 322 18.74 3.34 -9.11
CA ASN A 322 19.16 3.88 -7.82
C ASN A 322 18.03 4.48 -6.98
N GLY A 323 16.80 3.98 -7.19
CA GLY A 323 15.61 4.38 -6.48
C GLY A 323 15.39 3.63 -5.15
N LEU A 324 14.16 3.71 -4.67
CA LEU A 324 13.77 3.05 -3.41
C LEU A 324 13.70 1.54 -3.58
N LEU A 325 13.29 1.02 -4.75
CA LEU A 325 13.32 -0.40 -5.05
C LEU A 325 14.74 -0.97 -4.95
N ASP A 326 15.73 -0.24 -5.49
CA ASP A 326 17.14 -0.62 -5.38
C ASP A 326 17.62 -0.67 -3.94
N ALA A 327 17.24 0.32 -3.14
CA ALA A 327 17.60 0.37 -1.72
C ALA A 327 17.01 -0.80 -0.93
N ILE A 328 15.77 -1.16 -1.20
CA ILE A 328 15.08 -2.32 -0.61
C ILE A 328 15.79 -3.62 -1.01
N ASP A 329 16.06 -3.81 -2.31
CA ASP A 329 16.65 -5.05 -2.83
C ASP A 329 18.08 -5.27 -2.34
N ARG A 330 18.94 -4.23 -2.41
CA ARG A 330 20.31 -4.29 -1.86
C ARG A 330 20.32 -4.65 -0.38
N THR A 331 19.38 -4.08 0.40
CA THR A 331 19.24 -4.40 1.83
C THR A 331 18.81 -5.84 2.04
N ARG A 332 17.82 -6.31 1.28
CA ARG A 332 17.37 -7.71 1.32
C ARG A 332 18.51 -8.68 1.02
N ILE A 333 19.30 -8.41 -0.04
CA ILE A 333 20.44 -9.25 -0.42
C ILE A 333 21.51 -9.27 0.69
N SER A 334 21.83 -8.12 1.30
CA SER A 334 22.77 -8.04 2.42
C SER A 334 22.33 -8.93 3.60
N LEU A 335 21.06 -8.80 4.01
CA LEU A 335 20.50 -9.57 5.13
C LEU A 335 20.46 -11.08 4.86
N MET A 336 20.33 -11.51 3.60
CA MET A 336 20.39 -12.94 3.24
C MET A 336 21.80 -13.52 3.26
N LYS A 337 22.83 -12.67 3.18
CA LYS A 337 24.26 -13.10 3.24
C LYS A 337 24.79 -13.15 4.68
N GLU A 338 24.13 -12.47 5.61
CA GLU A 338 24.50 -12.39 7.02
C GLU A 338 24.04 -13.63 7.83
N ASN A 339 23.25 -14.55 7.21
CA ASN A 339 22.76 -15.82 7.76
C ASN A 339 23.26 -17.02 6.96
#